data_e5aa33ed53cefe65df9b02a2813b20dd
#
_entry.id   e5aa33ed53cefe65df9b02a2813b20dd
#
_cell.length_a   1.000
_cell.length_b   1.000
_cell.length_c   1.000
_cell.angle_alpha   90.00
_cell.angle_beta   90.00
_cell.angle_gamma   90.00
#
_symmetry.space_group_name_H-M   'P 1'
#
loop_
_entity.id
_entity.type
_entity.pdbx_description
1 polymer ?
#
loop_
_entity_poly.entity_id
_entity_poly.type
_entity_poly.pdbx_seq_one_letter_code
_entity_poly.pdbx_strand_id
1 'polypeptide(L)'
;MSRARSLATAALCAGLALGCASASQPAWQLPAPPAADRPVTNADALTRVDLPNGLRILVHEDHRLPRVSIALTLRRGAAIETPAQAGGVAFMADLLERGAGKRDALSFAEAVASLGADLQASADWDTVDLGIAGLARDFDALLDLFTDAALHPRFDKREAERARASRIAALERAKDDPATLAGWQASRAIYGAHRFALPIAGTPESVAKLDARVARAYHAKLFVPNGAIVSVTGDVEAQAVVAALRTRFGTWPQGVLVDAGAPPPAQSPPQRTIVVVDRPDLGQARIVVGHEGIARGDDDRIEVSLFNLVLGGSGFSSRLMDSLRGNEGLTYGVSSGYSMRRAPGPFLVSTFTRVEKLRAALDILLAELERARTQPPGEDELSWARTLATGSFAMGLETSDAVTASLVDLDVYDLPEDSLDTYRTRVRAITPEDMAAVAKAHLHPDRAAIVLVGPAKAIVPQLEGLGDVVVVKP
;
A
#
# COMPACT_ATOMS: atom_id res chain seq x y z
N MET A 1 -38.51 66.96 28.41
CA MET A 1 -37.53 65.92 28.55
C MET A 1 -37.94 64.54 28.02
N SER A 2 -39.12 64.34 27.48
CA SER A 2 -39.65 63.04 26.99
C SER A 2 -39.28 62.71 25.55
N ARG A 3 -39.19 63.70 24.62
CA ARG A 3 -38.89 63.46 23.18
C ARG A 3 -37.42 63.12 22.85
N ALA A 4 -36.49 63.57 23.68
CA ALA A 4 -35.07 63.27 23.46
C ALA A 4 -34.69 61.82 23.83
N ARG A 5 -35.39 61.21 24.81
CA ARG A 5 -35.19 59.80 25.21
C ARG A 5 -35.71 58.82 24.17
N SER A 6 -36.82 59.13 23.48
CA SER A 6 -37.40 58.30 22.42
C SER A 6 -36.53 58.24 21.15
N LEU A 7 -35.86 59.35 20.81
CA LEU A 7 -34.94 59.38 19.66
C LEU A 7 -33.62 58.63 19.92
N ALA A 8 -33.11 58.66 21.16
CA ALA A 8 -31.90 57.93 21.51
C ALA A 8 -32.14 56.40 21.52
N THR A 9 -33.33 55.95 21.95
CA THR A 9 -33.68 54.50 21.95
C THR A 9 -33.91 53.99 20.54
N ALA A 10 -34.54 54.80 19.63
CA ALA A 10 -34.72 54.43 18.25
C ALA A 10 -33.41 54.39 17.47
N ALA A 11 -32.45 55.27 17.75
CA ALA A 11 -31.12 55.24 17.15
C ALA A 11 -30.27 54.02 17.62
N LEU A 12 -30.42 53.61 18.87
CA LEU A 12 -29.73 52.42 19.42
C LEU A 12 -30.28 51.12 18.84
N CYS A 13 -31.60 51.02 18.65
CA CYS A 13 -32.24 49.89 17.99
C CYS A 13 -31.91 49.80 16.49
N ALA A 14 -31.79 50.91 15.79
CA ALA A 14 -31.38 50.96 14.40
C ALA A 14 -29.88 50.58 14.21
N GLY A 15 -29.02 50.96 15.15
CA GLY A 15 -27.60 50.54 15.15
C GLY A 15 -27.40 49.06 15.40
N LEU A 16 -28.24 48.43 16.22
CA LEU A 16 -28.23 46.98 16.45
C LEU A 16 -28.81 46.16 15.30
N ALA A 17 -29.73 46.71 14.52
CA ALA A 17 -30.30 46.05 13.33
C ALA A 17 -29.35 46.07 12.12
N LEU A 18 -28.41 47.01 12.04
CA LEU A 18 -27.39 47.06 10.97
C LEU A 18 -26.16 46.14 11.23
N GLY A 19 -26.00 45.64 12.45
CA GLY A 19 -24.95 44.71 12.81
C GLY A 19 -25.23 43.24 12.52
N CYS A 20 -26.46 42.87 12.11
CA CYS A 20 -26.88 41.50 11.83
C CYS A 20 -26.96 41.12 10.35
N ALA A 21 -26.46 41.94 9.45
CA ALA A 21 -26.60 41.73 8.01
C ALA A 21 -25.28 41.36 7.31
N SER A 22 -24.59 40.39 7.82
CA SER A 22 -23.73 39.53 6.99
C SER A 22 -23.52 38.21 7.73
N ALA A 23 -24.55 37.37 7.74
CA ALA A 23 -24.32 35.95 7.96
C ALA A 23 -23.48 35.49 6.76
N SER A 24 -22.14 35.57 6.91
CA SER A 24 -21.24 34.92 5.96
C SER A 24 -21.69 33.48 5.87
N GLN A 25 -21.96 33.00 4.66
CA GLN A 25 -22.25 31.58 4.47
C GLN A 25 -21.20 30.76 5.25
N PRO A 26 -21.62 29.76 6.03
CA PRO A 26 -20.70 28.88 6.71
C PRO A 26 -19.68 28.34 5.72
N ALA A 27 -18.42 28.18 6.13
CA ALA A 27 -17.32 27.76 5.25
C ALA A 27 -17.63 26.47 4.47
N TRP A 28 -18.41 25.54 5.04
CA TRP A 28 -18.84 24.30 4.39
C TRP A 28 -19.90 24.48 3.28
N GLN A 29 -20.53 25.65 3.16
CA GLN A 29 -21.47 25.99 2.09
C GLN A 29 -20.80 26.78 0.95
N LEU A 30 -19.58 27.23 1.15
CA LEU A 30 -18.79 27.89 0.11
C LEU A 30 -18.23 26.84 -0.86
N PRO A 31 -18.11 27.17 -2.15
CA PRO A 31 -17.35 26.35 -3.08
C PRO A 31 -15.96 26.09 -2.51
N ALA A 32 -15.45 24.87 -2.64
CA ALA A 32 -14.08 24.57 -2.25
C ALA A 32 -13.14 25.57 -2.95
N PRO A 33 -12.16 26.14 -2.26
CA PRO A 33 -11.19 27.02 -2.89
C PRO A 33 -10.47 26.25 -4.00
N PRO A 34 -10.14 26.89 -5.13
CA PRO A 34 -9.39 26.25 -6.18
C PRO A 34 -8.07 25.70 -5.58
N ALA A 35 -7.74 24.46 -5.91
CA ALA A 35 -6.49 23.86 -5.46
C ALA A 35 -5.32 24.71 -5.96
N ALA A 36 -4.44 25.13 -5.06
CA ALA A 36 -3.27 25.90 -5.44
C ALA A 36 -2.32 25.01 -6.24
N ASP A 37 -1.87 25.44 -7.40
CA ASP A 37 -0.82 24.80 -8.21
C ASP A 37 0.56 25.12 -7.63
N ARG A 38 0.77 24.82 -6.35
CA ARG A 38 2.08 24.91 -5.73
C ARG A 38 2.77 23.55 -5.82
N PRO A 39 4.12 23.53 -6.05
CA PRO A 39 4.88 22.31 -5.89
C PRO A 39 4.57 21.68 -4.54
N VAL A 40 4.44 20.36 -4.53
CA VAL A 40 4.22 19.59 -3.32
C VAL A 40 5.49 19.48 -2.52
N THR A 41 6.61 19.42 -3.25
CA THR A 41 7.96 19.32 -2.70
C THR A 41 8.54 20.71 -2.45
N ASN A 42 8.88 21.01 -1.20
CA ASN A 42 9.72 22.16 -0.90
C ASN A 42 11.17 21.81 -1.23
N ALA A 43 11.65 22.19 -2.39
CA ALA A 43 12.99 21.89 -2.86
C ALA A 43 14.10 22.39 -1.89
N ASP A 44 13.85 23.49 -1.17
CA ASP A 44 14.80 24.05 -0.22
C ASP A 44 14.98 23.20 1.04
N ALA A 45 13.98 22.39 1.39
CA ALA A 45 14.02 21.47 2.54
C ALA A 45 14.52 20.07 2.18
N LEU A 46 14.81 19.82 0.90
CA LEU A 46 15.21 18.50 0.39
C LEU A 46 16.66 18.52 -0.09
N THR A 47 17.47 17.63 0.49
CA THR A 47 18.84 17.39 0.05
C THR A 47 18.98 15.98 -0.48
N ARG A 48 19.43 15.82 -1.74
CA ARG A 48 19.69 14.52 -2.37
C ARG A 48 21.19 14.41 -2.69
N VAL A 49 21.81 13.30 -2.27
CA VAL A 49 23.24 13.03 -2.49
C VAL A 49 23.42 11.55 -2.84
N ASP A 50 24.15 11.30 -3.93
CA ASP A 50 24.60 9.94 -4.26
C ASP A 50 26.05 9.78 -3.80
N LEU A 51 26.32 8.77 -2.97
CA LEU A 51 27.68 8.45 -2.53
C LEU A 51 28.45 7.69 -3.63
N PRO A 52 29.81 7.72 -3.61
CA PRO A 52 30.63 7.01 -4.60
C PRO A 52 30.35 5.49 -4.67
N ASN A 53 29.87 4.88 -3.58
CA ASN A 53 29.48 3.47 -3.55
C ASN A 53 28.05 3.20 -4.09
N GLY A 54 27.36 4.23 -4.61
CA GLY A 54 26.05 4.13 -5.20
C GLY A 54 24.87 4.21 -4.21
N LEU A 55 25.15 4.41 -2.91
CA LEU A 55 24.08 4.67 -1.93
C LEU A 55 23.47 6.05 -2.19
N ARG A 56 22.16 6.09 -2.36
CA ARG A 56 21.39 7.35 -2.42
C ARG A 56 21.00 7.80 -1.02
N ILE A 57 21.21 9.06 -0.73
CA ILE A 57 20.80 9.72 0.51
C ILE A 57 19.77 10.79 0.17
N LEU A 58 18.64 10.78 0.89
CA LEU A 58 17.60 11.80 0.84
C LEU A 58 17.41 12.37 2.24
N VAL A 59 17.60 13.67 2.43
CA VAL A 59 17.35 14.35 3.71
C VAL A 59 16.24 15.36 3.51
N HIS A 60 15.22 15.30 4.37
CA HIS A 60 14.12 16.24 4.44
C HIS A 60 14.12 16.94 5.80
N GLU A 61 14.57 18.19 5.82
CA GLU A 61 14.63 19.01 7.03
C GLU A 61 13.22 19.45 7.43
N ASP A 62 12.83 19.17 8.67
CA ASP A 62 11.55 19.61 9.25
C ASP A 62 11.70 19.89 10.75
N HIS A 63 11.86 21.15 11.10
CA HIS A 63 12.12 21.63 12.46
C HIS A 63 10.85 21.90 13.28
N ARG A 64 9.67 21.49 12.79
CA ARG A 64 8.40 21.72 13.50
C ARG A 64 8.27 20.88 14.78
N LEU A 65 8.87 19.71 14.82
CA LEU A 65 8.86 18.79 15.96
C LEU A 65 10.28 18.26 16.21
N PRO A 66 10.72 18.09 17.47
CA PRO A 66 12.07 17.62 17.82
C PRO A 66 12.18 16.09 17.66
N ARG A 67 11.85 15.57 16.48
CA ARG A 67 11.91 14.14 16.14
C ARG A 67 12.71 13.92 14.87
N VAL A 68 13.22 12.70 14.71
CA VAL A 68 13.88 12.25 13.49
C VAL A 68 13.46 10.82 13.15
N SER A 69 13.28 10.58 11.86
CA SER A 69 13.08 9.25 11.28
C SER A 69 14.24 8.96 10.33
N ILE A 70 14.83 7.77 10.43
CA ILE A 70 15.88 7.26 9.56
C ILE A 70 15.36 5.97 8.94
N ALA A 71 15.37 5.86 7.62
CA ALA A 71 14.92 4.67 6.92
C ALA A 71 15.91 4.25 5.83
N LEU A 72 16.09 2.96 5.67
CA LEU A 72 16.79 2.31 4.55
C LEU A 72 15.75 1.55 3.74
N THR A 73 15.62 1.87 2.46
CA THR A 73 14.80 1.14 1.51
C THR A 73 15.70 0.46 0.48
N LEU A 74 15.65 -0.86 0.43
CA LEU A 74 16.29 -1.65 -0.62
C LEU A 74 15.33 -1.79 -1.79
N ARG A 75 15.83 -1.58 -3.03
CA ARG A 75 15.02 -1.57 -4.26
C ARG A 75 14.73 -2.97 -4.81
N ARG A 76 14.76 -3.99 -3.95
CA ARG A 76 14.39 -5.38 -4.23
C ARG A 76 13.80 -6.02 -2.98
N GLY A 77 12.74 -6.82 -3.18
CA GLY A 77 11.99 -7.47 -2.12
C GLY A 77 11.70 -8.94 -2.43
N ALA A 78 10.56 -9.44 -2.01
CA ALA A 78 10.18 -10.85 -2.11
C ALA A 78 9.99 -11.36 -3.55
N ALA A 79 9.86 -10.48 -4.54
CA ALA A 79 9.73 -10.85 -5.95
C ALA A 79 10.95 -11.61 -6.51
N ILE A 80 12.14 -11.44 -5.89
CA ILE A 80 13.36 -12.15 -6.29
C ILE A 80 13.39 -13.64 -5.92
N GLU A 81 12.45 -14.09 -5.09
CA GLU A 81 12.37 -15.46 -4.63
C GLU A 81 11.76 -16.38 -5.69
N THR A 82 12.17 -17.63 -5.69
CA THR A 82 11.40 -18.69 -6.34
C THR A 82 10.24 -19.14 -5.45
N PRO A 83 9.20 -19.81 -5.98
CA PRO A 83 8.11 -20.36 -5.15
C PRO A 83 8.61 -21.24 -4.00
N ALA A 84 9.68 -22.04 -4.23
CA ALA A 84 10.27 -22.91 -3.20
C ALA A 84 10.98 -22.14 -2.08
N GLN A 85 11.32 -20.87 -2.31
CA GLN A 85 12.02 -19.98 -1.38
C GLN A 85 11.09 -18.99 -0.70
N ALA A 86 9.79 -19.07 -0.98
CA ALA A 86 8.80 -18.12 -0.49
C ALA A 86 8.89 -17.91 1.03
N GLY A 87 8.96 -16.66 1.46
CA GLY A 87 9.10 -16.27 2.86
C GLY A 87 10.50 -15.97 3.34
N GLY A 88 11.54 -16.24 2.52
CA GLY A 88 12.92 -16.06 2.92
C GLY A 88 13.33 -14.61 3.16
N VAL A 89 12.91 -13.70 2.27
CA VAL A 89 13.17 -12.25 2.40
C VAL A 89 12.44 -11.67 3.60
N ALA A 90 11.17 -12.00 3.78
CA ALA A 90 10.40 -11.55 4.93
C ALA A 90 10.95 -12.13 6.26
N PHE A 91 11.40 -13.37 6.25
CA PHE A 91 12.08 -14.00 7.41
C PHE A 91 13.40 -13.31 7.75
N MET A 92 14.17 -12.92 6.74
CA MET A 92 15.40 -12.16 6.94
C MET A 92 15.09 -10.78 7.55
N ALA A 93 14.06 -10.08 7.06
CA ALA A 93 13.62 -8.81 7.61
C ALA A 93 13.23 -8.91 9.10
N ASP A 94 12.43 -9.90 9.50
CA ASP A 94 12.09 -10.15 10.93
C ASP A 94 13.30 -10.29 11.83
N LEU A 95 14.42 -10.79 11.31
CA LEU A 95 15.64 -11.03 12.08
C LEU A 95 16.53 -9.81 12.21
N LEU A 96 16.31 -8.72 11.44
CA LEU A 96 17.06 -7.47 11.58
C LEU A 96 16.81 -6.80 12.94
N GLU A 97 15.63 -7.01 13.51
CA GLU A 97 15.24 -6.46 14.81
C GLU A 97 15.74 -7.31 16.01
N ARG A 98 16.35 -8.50 15.73
CA ARG A 98 16.66 -9.51 16.75
C ARG A 98 18.14 -9.60 17.08
N GLY A 99 18.73 -8.42 17.34
CA GLY A 99 20.12 -8.26 17.74
C GLY A 99 21.06 -7.89 16.59
N ALA A 100 21.95 -6.93 16.87
CA ALA A 100 22.86 -6.37 15.90
C ALA A 100 24.18 -5.90 16.56
N GLY A 101 25.26 -5.85 15.82
CA GLY A 101 26.58 -5.50 16.31
C GLY A 101 27.01 -6.41 17.47
N LYS A 102 27.28 -5.81 18.61
CA LYS A 102 27.67 -6.53 19.85
C LYS A 102 26.47 -6.91 20.72
N ARG A 103 25.26 -6.43 20.42
CA ARG A 103 24.05 -6.61 21.22
C ARG A 103 23.28 -7.83 20.77
N ASP A 104 22.91 -8.71 21.68
CA ASP A 104 21.94 -9.78 21.43
C ASP A 104 20.51 -9.20 21.33
N ALA A 105 19.50 -10.04 21.09
CA ALA A 105 18.14 -9.60 20.86
C ALA A 105 17.56 -8.77 22.01
N LEU A 106 17.86 -9.18 23.27
CA LEU A 106 17.35 -8.49 24.45
C LEU A 106 18.05 -7.13 24.65
N SER A 107 19.37 -7.13 24.68
CA SER A 107 20.17 -5.91 24.88
C SER A 107 20.03 -4.92 23.71
N PHE A 108 19.71 -5.40 22.50
CA PHE A 108 19.39 -4.55 21.37
C PHE A 108 18.02 -3.88 21.53
N ALA A 109 16.99 -4.66 21.86
CA ALA A 109 15.65 -4.12 22.15
C ALA A 109 15.64 -3.14 23.33
N GLU A 110 16.40 -3.44 24.42
CA GLU A 110 16.56 -2.52 25.56
C GLU A 110 17.25 -1.21 25.14
N ALA A 111 18.26 -1.27 24.28
CA ALA A 111 18.94 -0.08 23.76
C ALA A 111 18.00 0.80 22.92
N VAL A 112 17.18 0.23 22.05
CA VAL A 112 16.16 0.97 21.28
C VAL A 112 15.11 1.56 22.22
N ALA A 113 14.58 0.77 23.15
CA ALA A 113 13.55 1.21 24.10
C ALA A 113 14.05 2.32 25.06
N SER A 114 15.33 2.29 25.46
CA SER A 114 15.92 3.31 26.34
C SER A 114 15.96 4.71 25.72
N LEU A 115 15.94 4.80 24.38
CA LEU A 115 15.84 6.05 23.63
C LEU A 115 14.37 6.46 23.37
N GLY A 116 13.40 5.67 23.84
CA GLY A 116 11.99 5.87 23.45
C GLY A 116 11.77 5.73 21.94
N ALA A 117 12.64 4.99 21.28
CA ALA A 117 12.64 4.79 19.84
C ALA A 117 11.83 3.57 19.43
N ASP A 118 11.43 3.54 18.17
CA ASP A 118 10.80 2.40 17.51
C ASP A 118 11.66 2.00 16.31
N LEU A 119 12.03 0.72 16.24
CA LEU A 119 12.79 0.15 15.12
C LEU A 119 11.95 -0.95 14.50
N GLN A 120 11.75 -0.86 13.19
CA GLN A 120 10.93 -1.79 12.43
C GLN A 120 11.64 -2.21 11.14
N ALA A 121 11.47 -3.49 10.77
CA ALA A 121 11.90 -4.02 9.50
C ALA A 121 10.75 -4.75 8.81
N SER A 122 10.62 -4.55 7.50
CA SER A 122 9.57 -5.19 6.71
C SER A 122 10.08 -5.59 5.34
N ALA A 123 9.34 -6.48 4.68
CA ALA A 123 9.58 -6.85 3.30
C ALA A 123 8.27 -6.80 2.53
N ASP A 124 8.31 -6.16 1.36
CA ASP A 124 7.25 -6.19 0.37
C ASP A 124 7.75 -6.92 -0.89
N TRP A 125 6.95 -6.89 -1.93
CA TRP A 125 7.31 -7.51 -3.22
C TRP A 125 8.57 -6.89 -3.82
N ASP A 126 8.66 -5.57 -3.80
CA ASP A 126 9.68 -4.79 -4.50
C ASP A 126 10.72 -4.15 -3.57
N THR A 127 10.45 -4.12 -2.25
CA THR A 127 11.35 -3.50 -1.27
C THR A 127 11.60 -4.37 -0.04
N VAL A 128 12.70 -4.08 0.64
CA VAL A 128 12.91 -4.37 2.06
C VAL A 128 13.19 -3.03 2.73
N ASP A 129 12.46 -2.77 3.79
CA ASP A 129 12.54 -1.53 4.52
C ASP A 129 13.02 -1.78 5.95
N LEU A 130 13.94 -0.95 6.43
CA LEU A 130 14.37 -0.88 7.82
C LEU A 130 14.28 0.57 8.27
N GLY A 131 13.58 0.84 9.36
CA GLY A 131 13.41 2.19 9.87
C GLY A 131 13.60 2.28 11.37
N ILE A 132 14.11 3.43 11.85
CA ILE A 132 14.13 3.81 13.26
C ILE A 132 13.65 5.25 13.40
N ALA A 133 12.81 5.51 14.40
CA ALA A 133 12.33 6.84 14.72
C ALA A 133 12.49 7.13 16.20
N GLY A 134 12.83 8.38 16.53
CA GLY A 134 13.02 8.83 17.90
C GLY A 134 13.16 10.34 18.01
N LEU A 135 13.71 10.82 19.13
CA LEU A 135 13.96 12.25 19.35
C LEU A 135 15.22 12.69 18.62
N ALA A 136 15.19 13.89 18.01
CA ALA A 136 16.29 14.45 17.25
C ALA A 136 17.58 14.61 18.06
N ARG A 137 17.48 14.90 19.38
CA ARG A 137 18.65 15.00 20.28
C ARG A 137 19.44 13.69 20.40
N ASP A 138 18.81 12.55 20.12
CA ASP A 138 19.39 11.20 20.22
C ASP A 138 19.85 10.67 18.84
N PHE A 139 19.94 11.54 17.81
CA PHE A 139 20.20 11.18 16.41
C PHE A 139 21.40 10.25 16.25
N ASP A 140 22.54 10.57 16.87
CA ASP A 140 23.76 9.74 16.74
C ASP A 140 23.57 8.33 17.31
N ALA A 141 22.88 8.20 18.46
CA ALA A 141 22.59 6.91 19.08
C ALA A 141 21.59 6.10 18.25
N LEU A 142 20.56 6.76 17.69
CA LEU A 142 19.61 6.15 16.76
C LEU A 142 20.31 5.66 15.50
N LEU A 143 21.18 6.48 14.92
CA LEU A 143 21.94 6.16 13.72
C LEU A 143 22.91 5.00 13.94
N ASP A 144 23.52 4.89 15.13
CA ASP A 144 24.41 3.76 15.49
C ASP A 144 23.62 2.45 15.55
N LEU A 145 22.45 2.43 16.25
CA LEU A 145 21.57 1.26 16.29
C LEU A 145 21.05 0.85 14.92
N PHE A 146 20.63 1.84 14.13
CA PHE A 146 20.18 1.65 12.75
C PHE A 146 21.27 1.04 11.86
N THR A 147 22.49 1.59 11.93
CA THR A 147 23.66 1.10 11.18
C THR A 147 24.01 -0.33 11.58
N ASP A 148 24.00 -0.62 12.90
CA ASP A 148 24.23 -1.98 13.39
C ASP A 148 23.19 -2.96 12.83
N ALA A 149 21.88 -2.58 12.84
CA ALA A 149 20.81 -3.42 12.30
C ALA A 149 20.94 -3.62 10.79
N ALA A 150 21.32 -2.56 10.05
CA ALA A 150 21.45 -2.60 8.60
C ALA A 150 22.67 -3.40 8.13
N LEU A 151 23.84 -3.18 8.74
CA LEU A 151 25.12 -3.71 8.25
C LEU A 151 25.67 -4.90 9.04
N HIS A 152 25.29 -5.04 10.31
CA HIS A 152 25.85 -6.00 11.24
C HIS A 152 24.79 -6.81 12.02
N PRO A 153 23.69 -7.28 11.35
CA PRO A 153 22.69 -8.10 12.03
C PRO A 153 23.31 -9.42 12.47
N ARG A 154 22.98 -9.90 13.66
CA ARG A 154 23.58 -11.10 14.23
C ARG A 154 23.07 -12.38 13.59
N PHE A 155 21.79 -12.43 13.27
CA PHE A 155 21.13 -13.65 12.80
C PHE A 155 21.44 -14.86 13.70
N ASP A 156 21.19 -14.70 15.01
CA ASP A 156 21.44 -15.74 15.98
C ASP A 156 20.54 -16.95 15.73
N LYS A 157 21.12 -18.15 15.81
CA LYS A 157 20.41 -19.40 15.49
C LYS A 157 19.14 -19.57 16.33
N ARG A 158 19.19 -19.24 17.62
CA ARG A 158 18.06 -19.33 18.55
C ARG A 158 16.93 -18.38 18.17
N GLU A 159 17.27 -17.16 17.76
CA GLU A 159 16.28 -16.18 17.32
C GLU A 159 15.67 -16.56 15.97
N ALA A 160 16.46 -17.13 15.05
CA ALA A 160 15.95 -17.67 13.80
C ALA A 160 14.97 -18.84 14.02
N GLU A 161 15.25 -19.73 14.99
CA GLU A 161 14.34 -20.82 15.36
C GLU A 161 13.02 -20.28 15.94
N ARG A 162 13.07 -19.26 16.80
CA ARG A 162 11.88 -18.59 17.37
C ARG A 162 11.06 -17.88 16.28
N ALA A 163 11.71 -17.11 15.43
CA ALA A 163 11.06 -16.40 14.33
C ALA A 163 10.35 -17.37 13.38
N ARG A 164 11.02 -18.48 13.01
CA ARG A 164 10.44 -19.53 12.18
C ARG A 164 9.20 -20.15 12.82
N ALA A 165 9.28 -20.55 14.09
CA ALA A 165 8.16 -21.13 14.81
C ALA A 165 6.97 -20.16 14.91
N SER A 166 7.25 -18.89 15.23
CA SER A 166 6.23 -17.83 15.29
C SER A 166 5.55 -17.62 13.93
N ARG A 167 6.32 -17.59 12.84
CA ARG A 167 5.81 -17.39 11.48
C ARG A 167 4.94 -18.57 11.02
N ILE A 168 5.36 -19.81 11.28
CA ILE A 168 4.54 -20.99 10.98
C ILE A 168 3.21 -20.91 11.73
N ALA A 169 3.26 -20.61 13.04
CA ALA A 169 2.05 -20.46 13.85
C ALA A 169 1.13 -19.32 13.36
N ALA A 170 1.70 -18.21 12.87
CA ALA A 170 0.95 -17.12 12.28
C ALA A 170 0.28 -17.54 10.95
N LEU A 171 0.99 -18.25 10.08
CA LEU A 171 0.46 -18.78 8.81
C LEU A 171 -0.68 -19.78 9.04
N GLU A 172 -0.54 -20.67 10.04
CA GLU A 172 -1.62 -21.62 10.38
C GLU A 172 -2.86 -20.89 10.91
N ARG A 173 -2.69 -19.91 11.81
CA ARG A 173 -3.84 -19.08 12.28
C ARG A 173 -4.48 -18.27 11.16
N ALA A 174 -3.70 -17.81 10.18
CA ALA A 174 -4.22 -17.04 9.05
C ALA A 174 -5.20 -17.84 8.17
N LYS A 175 -5.14 -19.18 8.21
CA LYS A 175 -6.12 -20.06 7.55
C LYS A 175 -7.52 -19.99 8.19
N ASP A 176 -7.63 -19.50 9.42
CA ASP A 176 -8.91 -19.32 10.08
C ASP A 176 -9.68 -18.11 9.56
N ASP A 177 -8.98 -17.15 8.93
CA ASP A 177 -9.61 -15.97 8.32
C ASP A 177 -10.04 -16.24 6.86
N PRO A 178 -11.36 -16.22 6.58
CA PRO A 178 -11.87 -16.46 5.23
C PRO A 178 -11.40 -15.44 4.18
N ALA A 179 -11.10 -14.19 4.57
CA ALA A 179 -10.63 -13.18 3.66
C ALA A 179 -9.19 -13.45 3.22
N THR A 180 -8.33 -13.85 4.16
CA THR A 180 -6.96 -14.26 3.88
C THR A 180 -6.90 -15.49 2.98
N LEU A 181 -7.71 -16.52 3.28
CA LEU A 181 -7.82 -17.71 2.43
C LEU A 181 -8.26 -17.36 1.01
N ALA A 182 -9.28 -16.50 0.86
CA ALA A 182 -9.77 -16.09 -0.44
C ALA A 182 -8.67 -15.34 -1.23
N GLY A 183 -7.93 -14.43 -0.58
CA GLY A 183 -6.82 -13.70 -1.20
C GLY A 183 -5.67 -14.61 -1.64
N TRP A 184 -5.30 -15.59 -0.82
CA TRP A 184 -4.27 -16.57 -1.18
C TRP A 184 -4.68 -17.45 -2.36
N GLN A 185 -5.93 -17.93 -2.37
CA GLN A 185 -6.42 -18.73 -3.49
C GLN A 185 -6.62 -17.92 -4.76
N ALA A 186 -7.02 -16.63 -4.64
CA ALA A 186 -7.07 -15.73 -5.78
C ALA A 186 -5.67 -15.53 -6.41
N SER A 187 -4.65 -15.29 -5.57
CA SER A 187 -3.27 -15.19 -6.04
C SER A 187 -2.81 -16.48 -6.74
N ARG A 188 -3.15 -17.65 -6.18
CA ARG A 188 -2.84 -18.95 -6.81
C ARG A 188 -3.54 -19.13 -8.15
N ALA A 189 -4.83 -18.78 -8.24
CA ALA A 189 -5.61 -18.90 -9.46
C ALA A 189 -5.13 -17.94 -10.56
N ILE A 190 -4.70 -16.72 -10.17
CA ILE A 190 -4.20 -15.70 -11.10
C ILE A 190 -2.78 -16.02 -11.59
N TYR A 191 -1.88 -16.39 -10.67
CA TYR A 191 -0.44 -16.47 -10.98
C TYR A 191 0.12 -17.90 -11.13
N GLY A 192 -0.69 -18.93 -10.85
CA GLY A 192 -0.32 -20.33 -11.08
C GLY A 192 0.98 -20.73 -10.37
N ALA A 193 2.01 -21.06 -11.15
CA ALA A 193 3.31 -21.46 -10.65
C ALA A 193 4.27 -20.29 -10.35
N HIS A 194 3.86 -19.05 -10.63
CA HIS A 194 4.69 -17.87 -10.38
C HIS A 194 4.84 -17.59 -8.86
N ARG A 195 5.91 -16.88 -8.47
CA ARG A 195 6.15 -16.52 -7.06
C ARG A 195 4.97 -15.73 -6.45
N PHE A 196 4.28 -14.90 -7.25
CA PHE A 196 3.13 -14.11 -6.81
C PHE A 196 1.90 -14.94 -6.42
N ALA A 197 1.87 -16.22 -6.75
CA ALA A 197 0.85 -17.17 -6.30
C ALA A 197 0.90 -17.45 -4.78
N LEU A 198 2.02 -17.16 -4.12
CA LEU A 198 2.25 -17.44 -2.71
C LEU A 198 2.40 -16.14 -1.91
N PRO A 199 1.99 -16.13 -0.62
CA PRO A 199 2.18 -14.95 0.23
C PRO A 199 3.65 -14.52 0.34
N ILE A 200 3.89 -13.23 0.62
CA ILE A 200 5.23 -12.73 0.97
C ILE A 200 5.76 -13.47 2.19
N ALA A 201 4.90 -13.74 3.16
CA ALA A 201 5.23 -14.48 4.38
C ALA A 201 5.66 -15.95 4.15
N GLY A 202 5.45 -16.48 2.93
CA GLY A 202 5.71 -17.87 2.59
C GLY A 202 4.54 -18.82 2.89
N THR A 203 4.82 -20.11 2.90
CA THR A 203 3.91 -21.17 3.33
C THR A 203 4.54 -21.93 4.51
N PRO A 204 3.77 -22.67 5.32
CA PRO A 204 4.36 -23.50 6.39
C PRO A 204 5.50 -24.39 5.90
N GLU A 205 5.36 -24.99 4.70
CA GLU A 205 6.34 -25.89 4.10
C GLU A 205 7.63 -25.17 3.65
N SER A 206 7.51 -23.96 3.07
CA SER A 206 8.67 -23.17 2.66
C SER A 206 9.39 -22.59 3.88
N VAL A 207 8.62 -22.06 4.85
CA VAL A 207 9.14 -21.45 6.08
C VAL A 207 9.83 -22.48 6.98
N ALA A 208 9.36 -23.73 7.03
CA ALA A 208 10.00 -24.80 7.80
C ALA A 208 11.49 -25.04 7.41
N LYS A 209 11.90 -24.64 6.20
CA LYS A 209 13.27 -24.79 5.69
C LYS A 209 14.16 -23.58 5.98
N LEU A 210 13.61 -22.49 6.54
CA LEU A 210 14.34 -21.25 6.80
C LEU A 210 15.16 -21.37 8.09
N ASP A 211 16.38 -20.86 8.03
CA ASP A 211 17.29 -20.79 9.17
C ASP A 211 18.18 -19.52 9.09
N ALA A 212 19.05 -19.35 10.08
CA ALA A 212 19.97 -18.22 10.14
C ALA A 212 20.93 -18.13 8.94
N ARG A 213 21.23 -19.25 8.26
CA ARG A 213 22.10 -19.24 7.06
C ARG A 213 21.35 -18.66 5.86
N VAL A 214 20.06 -19.02 5.73
CA VAL A 214 19.19 -18.46 4.68
C VAL A 214 19.04 -16.97 4.88
N ALA A 215 18.81 -16.50 6.11
CA ALA A 215 18.72 -15.06 6.41
C ALA A 215 20.01 -14.31 6.04
N ARG A 216 21.19 -14.83 6.44
CA ARG A 216 22.49 -14.25 6.04
C ARG A 216 22.69 -14.20 4.52
N ALA A 217 22.26 -15.26 3.81
CA ALA A 217 22.38 -15.30 2.36
C ALA A 217 21.51 -14.22 1.68
N TYR A 218 20.26 -14.01 2.14
CA TYR A 218 19.41 -12.92 1.64
C TYR A 218 19.95 -11.55 2.00
N HIS A 219 20.44 -11.36 3.23
CA HIS A 219 21.08 -10.11 3.63
C HIS A 219 22.28 -9.78 2.73
N ALA A 220 23.23 -10.72 2.56
CA ALA A 220 24.39 -10.51 1.69
C ALA A 220 24.01 -10.23 0.22
N LYS A 221 22.87 -10.76 -0.23
CA LYS A 221 22.37 -10.60 -1.60
C LYS A 221 21.66 -9.25 -1.81
N LEU A 222 20.93 -8.76 -0.81
CA LEU A 222 20.05 -7.60 -0.93
C LEU A 222 20.65 -6.31 -0.37
N PHE A 223 21.43 -6.42 0.73
CA PHE A 223 22.02 -5.27 1.40
C PHE A 223 23.29 -4.82 0.67
N VAL A 224 23.09 -4.10 -0.42
CA VAL A 224 24.16 -3.51 -1.25
C VAL A 224 23.86 -2.02 -1.47
N PRO A 225 24.85 -1.13 -1.33
CA PRO A 225 24.61 0.32 -1.34
C PRO A 225 24.06 0.83 -2.67
N ASN A 226 24.50 0.25 -3.80
CA ASN A 226 24.06 0.64 -5.13
C ASN A 226 22.61 0.22 -5.49
N GLY A 227 21.92 -0.46 -4.57
CA GLY A 227 20.50 -0.80 -4.64
C GLY A 227 19.70 -0.25 -3.45
N ALA A 228 20.28 0.68 -2.70
CA ALA A 228 19.75 1.17 -1.44
C ALA A 228 19.53 2.70 -1.46
N ILE A 229 18.51 3.14 -0.74
CA ILE A 229 18.20 4.54 -0.47
C ILE A 229 18.13 4.67 1.05
N VAL A 230 18.92 5.62 1.62
CA VAL A 230 18.76 6.03 3.02
C VAL A 230 18.06 7.37 3.03
N SER A 231 16.92 7.45 3.69
CA SER A 231 16.19 8.69 3.90
C SER A 231 16.23 9.10 5.38
N VAL A 232 16.37 10.40 5.64
CA VAL A 232 16.32 10.99 6.96
C VAL A 232 15.36 12.17 6.93
N THR A 233 14.39 12.18 7.84
CA THR A 233 13.37 13.23 7.90
C THR A 233 13.24 13.72 9.34
N GLY A 234 13.20 15.02 9.54
CA GLY A 234 12.92 15.62 10.84
C GLY A 234 13.83 16.79 11.21
N ASP A 235 13.96 17.03 12.51
CA ASP A 235 14.70 18.14 13.10
C ASP A 235 16.22 17.88 13.07
N VAL A 236 16.79 18.04 11.87
CA VAL A 236 18.18 17.75 11.57
C VAL A 236 18.74 18.76 10.55
N GLU A 237 20.05 18.92 10.54
CA GLU A 237 20.78 19.69 9.52
C GLU A 237 21.29 18.74 8.43
N ALA A 238 20.90 18.96 7.19
CA ALA A 238 21.16 18.02 6.09
C ALA A 238 22.65 17.76 5.87
N GLN A 239 23.51 18.78 5.97
CA GLN A 239 24.95 18.61 5.81
C GLN A 239 25.56 17.72 6.89
N ALA A 240 25.10 17.87 8.14
CA ALA A 240 25.54 17.04 9.26
C ALA A 240 25.09 15.58 9.07
N VAL A 241 23.85 15.38 8.67
CA VAL A 241 23.30 14.06 8.34
C VAL A 241 24.09 13.36 7.23
N VAL A 242 24.32 14.06 6.12
CA VAL A 242 25.11 13.52 4.99
C VAL A 242 26.53 13.15 5.42
N ALA A 243 27.18 13.98 6.24
CA ALA A 243 28.52 13.67 6.77
C ALA A 243 28.50 12.43 7.69
N ALA A 244 27.50 12.33 8.58
CA ALA A 244 27.32 11.20 9.48
C ALA A 244 27.05 9.89 8.72
N LEU A 245 26.16 9.92 7.71
CA LEU A 245 25.87 8.77 6.84
C LEU A 245 27.07 8.36 5.98
N ARG A 246 27.82 9.32 5.45
CA ARG A 246 29.06 9.06 4.70
C ARG A 246 30.10 8.34 5.57
N THR A 247 30.23 8.71 6.82
CA THR A 247 31.14 8.06 7.76
C THR A 247 30.77 6.60 8.02
N ARG A 248 29.46 6.28 8.17
CA ARG A 248 28.96 4.95 8.52
C ARG A 248 28.78 4.03 7.31
N PHE A 249 28.31 4.57 6.19
CA PHE A 249 27.96 3.80 4.99
C PHE A 249 28.92 3.98 3.82
N GLY A 250 29.85 4.94 3.87
CA GLY A 250 30.75 5.24 2.75
C GLY A 250 31.72 4.10 2.38
N THR A 251 32.05 3.22 3.32
CA THR A 251 32.88 2.04 3.11
C THR A 251 32.08 0.77 2.82
N TRP A 252 30.75 0.84 2.81
CA TRP A 252 29.87 -0.27 2.46
C TRP A 252 30.15 -0.70 1.02
N PRO A 253 30.62 -1.96 0.79
CA PRO A 253 31.08 -2.35 -0.54
C PRO A 253 29.90 -2.51 -1.50
N GLN A 254 30.09 -2.06 -2.75
CA GLN A 254 29.12 -2.30 -3.83
C GLN A 254 28.93 -3.82 -4.05
N GLY A 255 27.72 -4.17 -4.46
CA GLY A 255 27.36 -5.53 -4.81
C GLY A 255 26.71 -5.63 -6.18
N VAL A 256 26.46 -6.86 -6.60
CA VAL A 256 25.68 -7.13 -7.80
C VAL A 256 24.20 -6.94 -7.48
N LEU A 257 23.52 -6.01 -8.17
CA LEU A 257 22.09 -5.88 -8.06
C LEU A 257 21.41 -7.14 -8.59
N VAL A 258 20.54 -7.69 -7.76
CA VAL A 258 19.72 -8.84 -8.14
C VAL A 258 18.65 -8.41 -9.12
N ASP A 259 18.36 -9.24 -10.13
CA ASP A 259 17.19 -9.01 -10.98
C ASP A 259 15.90 -8.95 -10.17
N ALA A 260 14.93 -8.18 -10.66
CA ALA A 260 13.65 -7.98 -9.97
C ALA A 260 12.75 -9.25 -9.94
N GLY A 261 13.22 -10.34 -10.49
CA GLY A 261 12.43 -11.55 -10.74
C GLY A 261 11.77 -11.53 -12.14
N ALA A 262 11.35 -12.69 -12.61
CA ALA A 262 10.59 -12.76 -13.86
C ALA A 262 9.20 -12.15 -13.65
N PRO A 263 8.65 -11.40 -14.62
CA PRO A 263 7.26 -10.95 -14.55
C PRO A 263 6.32 -12.17 -14.64
N PRO A 264 5.10 -12.07 -14.09
CA PRO A 264 4.09 -13.10 -14.30
C PRO A 264 3.72 -13.21 -15.79
N PRO A 265 3.22 -14.38 -16.23
CA PRO A 265 2.78 -14.54 -17.61
C PRO A 265 1.60 -13.60 -17.88
N ALA A 266 1.65 -12.93 -19.04
CA ALA A 266 0.55 -12.10 -19.51
C ALA A 266 -0.74 -12.93 -19.67
N GLN A 267 -1.91 -12.32 -19.46
CA GLN A 267 -3.22 -12.96 -19.60
C GLN A 267 -3.45 -14.15 -18.63
N SER A 268 -3.11 -13.98 -17.39
CA SER A 268 -3.34 -14.95 -16.33
C SER A 268 -4.54 -14.51 -15.47
N PRO A 269 -5.54 -15.39 -15.25
CA PRO A 269 -5.79 -16.67 -15.94
C PRO A 269 -6.20 -16.48 -17.41
N PRO A 270 -5.97 -17.48 -18.26
CA PRO A 270 -6.30 -17.38 -19.69
C PRO A 270 -7.82 -17.43 -19.97
N GLN A 271 -8.58 -17.97 -19.03
CA GLN A 271 -10.05 -18.06 -19.05
C GLN A 271 -10.58 -18.01 -17.61
N ARG A 272 -11.89 -17.76 -17.47
CA ARG A 272 -12.54 -17.74 -16.16
C ARG A 272 -12.39 -19.08 -15.43
N THR A 273 -11.97 -19.02 -14.16
CA THR A 273 -11.81 -20.17 -13.27
C THR A 273 -12.59 -19.94 -11.99
N ILE A 274 -13.18 -21.01 -11.42
CA ILE A 274 -13.92 -20.91 -10.16
C ILE A 274 -13.32 -21.87 -9.14
N VAL A 275 -12.90 -21.32 -8.00
CA VAL A 275 -12.33 -22.09 -6.88
C VAL A 275 -13.20 -21.91 -5.66
N VAL A 276 -13.65 -23.01 -5.05
CA VAL A 276 -14.40 -23.02 -3.79
C VAL A 276 -13.52 -23.60 -2.70
N VAL A 277 -13.19 -22.81 -1.70
CA VAL A 277 -12.55 -23.30 -0.46
C VAL A 277 -13.62 -23.76 0.50
N ASP A 278 -13.65 -25.05 0.82
CA ASP A 278 -14.71 -25.64 1.66
C ASP A 278 -14.51 -25.29 3.14
N ARG A 279 -15.39 -24.43 3.64
CA ARG A 279 -15.48 -24.02 5.05
C ARG A 279 -16.94 -24.20 5.51
N PRO A 280 -17.31 -25.42 5.92
CA PRO A 280 -18.70 -25.78 6.28
C PRO A 280 -19.23 -25.07 7.53
N ASP A 281 -18.33 -24.49 8.32
CA ASP A 281 -18.61 -23.75 9.55
C ASP A 281 -19.10 -22.30 9.31
N LEU A 282 -19.00 -21.78 8.08
CA LEU A 282 -19.32 -20.39 7.78
C LEU A 282 -20.79 -20.21 7.38
N GLY A 283 -21.44 -19.18 7.95
CA GLY A 283 -22.79 -18.74 7.56
C GLY A 283 -22.79 -17.72 6.41
N GLN A 284 -21.62 -17.19 6.05
CA GLN A 284 -21.42 -16.25 4.95
C GLN A 284 -20.40 -16.80 3.97
N ALA A 285 -20.59 -16.49 2.69
CA ALA A 285 -19.61 -16.77 1.66
C ALA A 285 -18.73 -15.53 1.41
N ARG A 286 -17.41 -15.70 1.50
CA ARG A 286 -16.45 -14.70 1.02
C ARG A 286 -16.29 -14.84 -0.49
N ILE A 287 -16.24 -13.73 -1.20
CA ILE A 287 -16.12 -13.66 -2.66
C ILE A 287 -14.91 -12.82 -2.98
N VAL A 288 -13.99 -13.35 -3.80
CA VAL A 288 -12.93 -12.59 -4.44
C VAL A 288 -12.98 -12.87 -5.94
N VAL A 289 -13.03 -11.82 -6.75
CA VAL A 289 -12.97 -11.90 -8.21
C VAL A 289 -11.78 -11.09 -8.67
N GLY A 290 -10.91 -11.67 -9.50
CA GLY A 290 -9.72 -10.92 -9.92
C GLY A 290 -9.00 -11.53 -11.11
N HIS A 291 -8.07 -10.75 -11.62
CA HIS A 291 -7.19 -11.11 -12.73
C HIS A 291 -5.84 -10.38 -12.57
N GLU A 292 -4.89 -10.63 -13.45
CA GLU A 292 -3.67 -9.84 -13.53
C GLU A 292 -4.02 -8.37 -13.80
N GLY A 293 -3.40 -7.45 -13.05
CA GLY A 293 -3.56 -6.01 -13.21
C GLY A 293 -2.40 -5.40 -14.01
N ILE A 294 -1.90 -4.26 -13.54
CA ILE A 294 -0.86 -3.46 -14.19
C ILE A 294 0.37 -3.29 -13.30
N ALA A 295 1.48 -2.86 -13.93
CA ALA A 295 2.70 -2.49 -13.22
C ALA A 295 2.66 -1.04 -12.70
N ARG A 296 3.48 -0.75 -11.69
CA ARG A 296 3.64 0.61 -11.13
C ARG A 296 4.27 1.58 -12.11
N GLY A 297 5.08 1.07 -13.05
CA GLY A 297 5.74 1.86 -14.09
C GLY A 297 4.88 2.13 -15.32
N ASP A 298 3.68 1.56 -15.44
CA ASP A 298 2.83 1.75 -16.61
C ASP A 298 2.36 3.21 -16.72
N ASP A 299 2.33 3.72 -17.94
CA ASP A 299 2.07 5.15 -18.21
C ASP A 299 0.63 5.55 -17.83
N ASP A 300 -0.32 4.64 -17.96
CA ASP A 300 -1.75 4.83 -17.68
C ASP A 300 -2.17 4.46 -16.24
N ARG A 301 -1.19 4.28 -15.33
CA ARG A 301 -1.44 3.93 -13.93
C ARG A 301 -2.35 4.93 -13.18
N ILE A 302 -2.29 6.22 -13.55
CA ILE A 302 -3.11 7.27 -12.91
C ILE A 302 -4.55 7.13 -13.39
N GLU A 303 -4.76 6.94 -14.67
CA GLU A 303 -6.05 6.70 -15.32
C GLU A 303 -6.71 5.44 -14.75
N VAL A 304 -5.96 4.34 -14.63
CA VAL A 304 -6.43 3.09 -14.00
C VAL A 304 -6.80 3.30 -12.53
N SER A 305 -5.99 4.06 -11.78
CA SER A 305 -6.31 4.38 -10.38
C SER A 305 -7.59 5.19 -10.27
N LEU A 306 -7.78 6.19 -11.16
CA LEU A 306 -8.98 7.02 -11.18
C LEU A 306 -10.22 6.21 -11.58
N PHE A 307 -10.10 5.34 -12.60
CA PHE A 307 -11.14 4.39 -12.99
C PHE A 307 -11.56 3.49 -11.82
N ASN A 308 -10.59 2.96 -11.07
CA ASN A 308 -10.87 2.11 -9.93
C ASN A 308 -11.59 2.86 -8.79
N LEU A 309 -11.36 4.16 -8.60
CA LEU A 309 -12.13 4.95 -7.63
C LEU A 309 -13.63 4.91 -7.96
N VAL A 310 -13.99 5.05 -9.23
CA VAL A 310 -15.39 4.96 -9.68
C VAL A 310 -15.93 3.55 -9.53
N LEU A 311 -15.13 2.53 -9.88
CA LEU A 311 -15.56 1.13 -9.88
C LEU A 311 -15.85 0.60 -8.47
N GLY A 312 -14.86 0.67 -7.55
CA GLY A 312 -14.97 0.06 -6.22
C GLY A 312 -13.94 0.56 -5.20
N GLY A 313 -13.08 1.52 -5.58
CA GLY A 313 -11.99 2.00 -4.73
C GLY A 313 -12.38 3.10 -3.74
N SER A 314 -13.53 3.72 -3.90
CA SER A 314 -13.97 4.90 -3.13
C SER A 314 -14.98 4.60 -2.02
N GLY A 315 -15.20 3.33 -1.68
CA GLY A 315 -16.17 2.96 -0.65
C GLY A 315 -17.62 3.24 -1.09
N PHE A 316 -18.38 3.98 -0.31
CA PHE A 316 -19.84 4.15 -0.48
C PHE A 316 -20.28 4.80 -1.80
N SER A 317 -19.42 5.53 -2.45
CA SER A 317 -19.75 6.26 -3.68
C SER A 317 -19.36 5.51 -4.97
N SER A 318 -18.92 4.27 -4.84
CA SER A 318 -18.50 3.45 -5.98
C SER A 318 -19.65 2.66 -6.59
N ARG A 319 -19.55 2.34 -7.89
CA ARG A 319 -20.55 1.58 -8.63
C ARG A 319 -20.84 0.21 -8.00
N LEU A 320 -19.79 -0.52 -7.61
CA LEU A 320 -19.93 -1.82 -6.97
C LEU A 320 -20.69 -1.72 -5.63
N MET A 321 -20.41 -0.68 -4.84
CA MET A 321 -21.08 -0.49 -3.56
C MET A 321 -22.55 -0.13 -3.77
N ASP A 322 -22.86 0.74 -4.73
CA ASP A 322 -24.23 1.10 -5.06
C ASP A 322 -25.02 -0.12 -5.55
N SER A 323 -24.46 -0.91 -6.48
CA SER A 323 -25.14 -2.06 -7.06
C SER A 323 -25.37 -3.19 -6.04
N LEU A 324 -24.38 -3.54 -5.21
CA LEU A 324 -24.46 -4.69 -4.32
C LEU A 324 -25.08 -4.38 -2.96
N ARG A 325 -24.82 -3.18 -2.43
CA ARG A 325 -25.31 -2.75 -1.11
C ARG A 325 -26.50 -1.82 -1.20
N GLY A 326 -26.36 -0.73 -1.97
CA GLY A 326 -27.37 0.33 -2.02
C GLY A 326 -28.71 -0.18 -2.57
N ASN A 327 -28.67 -0.83 -3.73
CA ASN A 327 -29.87 -1.26 -4.44
C ASN A 327 -30.41 -2.62 -3.92
N GLU A 328 -29.54 -3.58 -3.63
CA GLU A 328 -29.93 -4.98 -3.40
C GLU A 328 -29.74 -5.46 -1.96
N GLY A 329 -28.97 -4.76 -1.15
CA GLY A 329 -28.73 -5.15 0.25
C GLY A 329 -28.06 -6.51 0.43
N LEU A 330 -27.24 -6.93 -0.56
CA LEU A 330 -26.64 -8.26 -0.58
C LEU A 330 -25.36 -8.34 0.27
N THR A 331 -24.67 -7.21 0.46
CA THR A 331 -23.45 -7.13 1.25
C THR A 331 -23.43 -5.91 2.14
N TYR A 332 -22.62 -5.94 3.18
CA TYR A 332 -22.28 -4.75 3.96
C TYR A 332 -21.19 -3.91 3.29
N GLY A 333 -20.32 -4.53 2.49
CA GLY A 333 -19.23 -3.84 1.85
C GLY A 333 -18.62 -4.62 0.68
N VAL A 334 -18.20 -3.87 -0.33
CA VAL A 334 -17.43 -4.34 -1.49
C VAL A 334 -16.34 -3.33 -1.80
N SER A 335 -15.20 -3.82 -2.24
CA SER A 335 -14.11 -2.96 -2.70
C SER A 335 -13.39 -3.58 -3.88
N SER A 336 -12.77 -2.73 -4.71
CA SER A 336 -11.84 -3.16 -5.76
C SER A 336 -10.52 -2.42 -5.66
N GLY A 337 -9.45 -3.02 -6.18
CA GLY A 337 -8.13 -2.40 -6.19
C GLY A 337 -7.17 -3.08 -7.15
N TYR A 338 -6.23 -2.29 -7.67
CA TYR A 338 -5.04 -2.74 -8.40
C TYR A 338 -3.84 -2.67 -7.46
N SER A 339 -3.20 -3.81 -7.23
CA SER A 339 -1.94 -3.86 -6.46
C SER A 339 -0.77 -3.67 -7.41
N MET A 340 -0.45 -2.42 -7.70
CA MET A 340 0.63 -2.08 -8.63
C MET A 340 2.00 -2.35 -8.00
N ARG A 341 2.82 -3.14 -8.67
CA ARG A 341 4.17 -3.53 -8.29
C ARG A 341 5.13 -3.21 -9.44
N ARG A 342 6.42 -3.49 -9.31
CA ARG A 342 7.37 -3.39 -10.45
C ARG A 342 6.94 -4.28 -11.61
N ALA A 343 6.50 -5.51 -11.35
CA ALA A 343 5.78 -6.34 -12.30
C ALA A 343 4.27 -6.26 -12.07
N PRO A 344 3.41 -6.58 -13.06
CA PRO A 344 1.97 -6.53 -12.92
C PRO A 344 1.46 -7.28 -11.70
N GLY A 345 0.86 -6.56 -10.76
CA GLY A 345 0.18 -7.12 -9.60
C GLY A 345 -1.29 -7.41 -9.92
N PRO A 346 -2.09 -7.96 -8.97
CA PRO A 346 -3.47 -8.33 -9.25
C PRO A 346 -4.42 -7.13 -9.18
N PHE A 347 -5.45 -7.18 -10.01
CA PHE A 347 -6.73 -6.52 -9.77
C PHE A 347 -7.62 -7.48 -8.99
N LEU A 348 -8.18 -7.02 -7.87
CA LEU A 348 -9.09 -7.82 -7.05
C LEU A 348 -10.34 -7.02 -6.69
N VAL A 349 -11.49 -7.67 -6.78
CA VAL A 349 -12.74 -7.25 -6.14
C VAL A 349 -12.99 -8.18 -4.96
N SER A 350 -13.30 -7.63 -3.79
CA SER A 350 -13.51 -8.39 -2.56
C SER A 350 -14.81 -7.99 -1.90
N THR A 351 -15.65 -8.98 -1.61
CA THR A 351 -16.92 -8.81 -0.90
C THR A 351 -17.32 -10.08 -0.13
N PHE A 352 -18.44 -10.04 0.52
CA PHE A 352 -19.05 -11.20 1.20
C PHE A 352 -20.56 -11.07 1.19
N THR A 353 -21.24 -12.20 1.29
CA THR A 353 -22.72 -12.24 1.36
C THR A 353 -23.19 -13.45 2.16
N ARG A 354 -24.48 -13.50 2.49
CA ARG A 354 -25.08 -14.71 3.03
C ARG A 354 -25.04 -15.83 1.99
N VAL A 355 -24.81 -17.06 2.44
CA VAL A 355 -24.63 -18.21 1.53
C VAL A 355 -25.78 -18.36 0.53
N GLU A 356 -27.04 -18.19 0.98
CA GLU A 356 -28.22 -18.29 0.13
C GLU A 356 -28.41 -17.17 -0.90
N LYS A 357 -27.62 -16.10 -0.78
CA LYS A 357 -27.62 -14.94 -1.69
C LYS A 357 -26.41 -14.89 -2.62
N LEU A 358 -25.55 -15.91 -2.56
CA LEU A 358 -24.29 -15.93 -3.30
C LEU A 358 -24.49 -15.75 -4.80
N ARG A 359 -25.43 -16.51 -5.41
CA ARG A 359 -25.68 -16.43 -6.86
C ARG A 359 -26.07 -15.02 -7.30
N ALA A 360 -27.01 -14.40 -6.60
CA ALA A 360 -27.45 -13.04 -6.91
C ALA A 360 -26.30 -12.04 -6.78
N ALA A 361 -25.47 -12.15 -5.73
CA ALA A 361 -24.31 -11.27 -5.54
C ALA A 361 -23.27 -11.44 -6.65
N LEU A 362 -23.00 -12.68 -7.09
CA LEU A 362 -22.07 -12.95 -8.20
C LEU A 362 -22.59 -12.43 -9.53
N ASP A 363 -23.86 -12.66 -9.84
CA ASP A 363 -24.45 -12.22 -11.11
C ASP A 363 -24.38 -10.68 -11.21
N ILE A 364 -24.71 -9.94 -10.14
CA ILE A 364 -24.65 -8.48 -10.10
C ILE A 364 -23.20 -7.99 -10.19
N LEU A 365 -22.28 -8.61 -9.43
CA LEU A 365 -20.88 -8.23 -9.46
C LEU A 365 -20.28 -8.38 -10.86
N LEU A 366 -20.49 -9.53 -11.50
CA LEU A 366 -19.96 -9.79 -12.84
C LEU A 366 -20.62 -8.90 -13.90
N ALA A 367 -21.93 -8.64 -13.78
CA ALA A 367 -22.64 -7.70 -14.66
C ALA A 367 -22.09 -6.27 -14.51
N GLU A 368 -21.79 -5.84 -13.27
CA GLU A 368 -21.23 -4.51 -13.02
C GLU A 368 -19.82 -4.37 -13.58
N LEU A 369 -18.97 -5.40 -13.46
CA LEU A 369 -17.64 -5.40 -14.08
C LEU A 369 -17.73 -5.30 -15.61
N GLU A 370 -18.64 -6.04 -16.25
CA GLU A 370 -18.85 -5.96 -17.69
C GLU A 370 -19.44 -4.60 -18.10
N ARG A 371 -20.37 -4.07 -17.29
CA ARG A 371 -20.91 -2.72 -17.49
C ARG A 371 -19.82 -1.66 -17.41
N ALA A 372 -18.93 -1.74 -16.42
CA ALA A 372 -17.82 -0.80 -16.26
C ALA A 372 -16.85 -0.83 -17.43
N ARG A 373 -16.64 -2.00 -18.06
CA ARG A 373 -15.81 -2.18 -19.25
C ARG A 373 -16.43 -1.59 -20.50
N THR A 374 -17.76 -1.67 -20.65
CA THR A 374 -18.49 -1.30 -21.85
C THR A 374 -19.17 0.06 -21.78
N GLN A 375 -19.43 0.55 -20.55
CA GLN A 375 -20.04 1.84 -20.26
C GLN A 375 -19.13 2.63 -19.30
N PRO A 376 -18.11 3.32 -19.83
CA PRO A 376 -17.15 4.06 -19.02
C PRO A 376 -17.85 5.15 -18.18
N PRO A 377 -17.17 5.66 -17.13
CA PRO A 377 -17.69 6.76 -16.32
C PRO A 377 -18.05 7.99 -17.14
N GLY A 378 -19.21 8.55 -16.88
CA GLY A 378 -19.62 9.84 -17.42
C GLY A 378 -18.90 11.01 -16.73
N GLU A 379 -19.14 12.24 -17.22
CA GLU A 379 -18.46 13.43 -16.69
C GLU A 379 -18.76 13.68 -15.21
N ASP A 380 -19.96 13.38 -14.72
CA ASP A 380 -20.33 13.55 -13.31
C ASP A 380 -19.51 12.65 -12.40
N GLU A 381 -19.40 11.35 -12.73
CA GLU A 381 -18.61 10.37 -11.99
C GLU A 381 -17.10 10.72 -12.06
N LEU A 382 -16.63 11.13 -13.24
CA LEU A 382 -15.25 11.51 -13.46
C LEU A 382 -14.89 12.79 -12.70
N SER A 383 -15.74 13.81 -12.72
CA SER A 383 -15.55 15.06 -11.97
C SER A 383 -15.45 14.80 -10.47
N TRP A 384 -16.31 13.94 -9.95
CA TRP A 384 -16.27 13.53 -8.56
C TRP A 384 -14.98 12.75 -8.25
N ALA A 385 -14.59 11.79 -9.08
CA ALA A 385 -13.38 10.99 -8.89
C ALA A 385 -12.11 11.86 -8.92
N ARG A 386 -12.03 12.85 -9.84
CA ARG A 386 -10.92 13.82 -9.90
C ARG A 386 -10.83 14.63 -8.59
N THR A 387 -11.98 15.07 -8.06
CA THR A 387 -12.03 15.82 -6.80
C THR A 387 -11.54 14.97 -5.64
N LEU A 388 -12.00 13.72 -5.54
CA LEU A 388 -11.57 12.79 -4.51
C LEU A 388 -10.08 12.48 -4.63
N ALA A 389 -9.59 12.16 -5.83
CA ALA A 389 -8.18 11.81 -6.06
C ALA A 389 -7.24 12.96 -5.71
N THR A 390 -7.55 14.18 -6.16
CA THR A 390 -6.72 15.37 -5.88
C THR A 390 -6.75 15.79 -4.41
N GLY A 391 -7.89 15.63 -3.74
CA GLY A 391 -8.04 15.90 -2.30
C GLY A 391 -7.31 14.88 -1.44
N SER A 392 -7.51 13.60 -1.71
CA SER A 392 -6.84 12.51 -0.99
C SER A 392 -5.32 12.54 -1.17
N PHE A 393 -4.84 12.94 -2.35
CA PHE A 393 -3.42 13.12 -2.62
C PHE A 393 -2.79 14.16 -1.68
N ALA A 394 -3.44 15.30 -1.51
CA ALA A 394 -2.95 16.35 -0.61
C ALA A 394 -2.90 15.88 0.86
N MET A 395 -3.93 15.12 1.30
CA MET A 395 -3.95 14.52 2.64
C MET A 395 -2.86 13.45 2.81
N GLY A 396 -2.57 12.68 1.77
CA GLY A 396 -1.49 11.66 1.77
C GLY A 396 -0.09 12.25 1.91
N LEU A 397 0.08 13.57 1.74
CA LEU A 397 1.36 14.28 1.85
C LEU A 397 1.38 15.28 3.04
N GLU A 398 0.55 15.05 4.05
CA GLU A 398 0.41 15.92 5.22
C GLU A 398 1.69 15.98 6.05
N THR A 399 2.42 14.88 6.15
CA THR A 399 3.64 14.78 6.98
C THR A 399 4.90 14.75 6.12
N SER A 400 6.00 15.26 6.66
CA SER A 400 7.32 15.22 6.01
C SER A 400 7.78 13.79 5.75
N ASP A 401 7.46 12.85 6.67
CA ASP A 401 7.72 11.42 6.47
C ASP A 401 6.96 10.88 5.24
N ALA A 402 5.69 11.25 5.06
CA ALA A 402 4.88 10.82 3.92
C ALA A 402 5.40 11.40 2.59
N VAL A 403 5.83 12.66 2.59
CA VAL A 403 6.48 13.28 1.42
C VAL A 403 7.77 12.53 1.09
N THR A 404 8.62 12.28 2.09
CA THR A 404 9.88 11.55 1.91
C THR A 404 9.66 10.13 1.40
N ALA A 405 8.71 9.39 1.98
CA ALA A 405 8.34 8.05 1.52
C ALA A 405 7.84 8.06 0.06
N SER A 406 7.05 9.08 -0.32
CA SER A 406 6.59 9.24 -1.70
C SER A 406 7.74 9.51 -2.68
N LEU A 407 8.74 10.29 -2.27
CA LEU A 407 9.95 10.53 -3.09
C LEU A 407 10.80 9.27 -3.23
N VAL A 408 10.95 8.50 -2.14
CA VAL A 408 11.62 7.19 -2.18
C VAL A 408 10.88 6.23 -3.13
N ASP A 409 9.53 6.24 -3.12
CA ASP A 409 8.71 5.44 -4.03
C ASP A 409 8.98 5.77 -5.51
N LEU A 410 9.17 7.06 -5.85
CA LEU A 410 9.58 7.44 -7.21
C LEU A 410 10.90 6.79 -7.61
N ASP A 411 11.89 6.81 -6.72
CA ASP A 411 13.21 6.20 -6.95
C ASP A 411 13.14 4.66 -7.01
N VAL A 412 12.27 4.04 -6.19
CA VAL A 412 12.07 2.57 -6.19
C VAL A 412 11.52 2.10 -7.52
N TYR A 413 10.55 2.82 -8.10
CA TYR A 413 9.87 2.42 -9.33
C TYR A 413 10.36 3.11 -10.58
N ASP A 414 11.47 3.86 -10.50
CA ASP A 414 12.07 4.61 -11.62
C ASP A 414 11.06 5.56 -12.29
N LEU A 415 10.21 6.21 -11.47
CA LEU A 415 9.20 7.17 -11.92
C LEU A 415 9.82 8.57 -12.11
N PRO A 416 9.22 9.42 -12.98
CA PRO A 416 9.70 10.79 -13.17
C PRO A 416 9.74 11.58 -11.86
N GLU A 417 10.78 12.35 -11.65
CA GLU A 417 11.02 13.14 -10.42
C GLU A 417 9.88 14.15 -10.14
N ASP A 418 9.26 14.68 -11.19
CA ASP A 418 8.15 15.64 -11.11
C ASP A 418 6.77 14.98 -10.93
N SER A 419 6.71 13.66 -10.74
CA SER A 419 5.45 12.92 -10.66
C SER A 419 4.52 13.42 -9.56
N LEU A 420 5.07 13.83 -8.40
CA LEU A 420 4.26 14.39 -7.31
C LEU A 420 3.70 15.77 -7.66
N ASP A 421 4.50 16.61 -8.29
CA ASP A 421 4.11 17.98 -8.63
C ASP A 421 3.09 17.99 -9.80
N THR A 422 3.23 17.07 -10.74
CA THR A 422 2.37 16.97 -11.94
C THR A 422 1.12 16.13 -11.72
N TYR A 423 1.04 15.34 -10.64
CA TYR A 423 -0.07 14.41 -10.38
C TYR A 423 -1.45 15.06 -10.50
N ARG A 424 -1.68 16.17 -9.80
CA ARG A 424 -2.98 16.86 -9.80
C ARG A 424 -3.38 17.38 -11.17
N THR A 425 -2.40 17.89 -11.93
CA THR A 425 -2.61 18.37 -13.30
C THR A 425 -2.97 17.20 -14.23
N ARG A 426 -2.25 16.09 -14.12
CA ARG A 426 -2.55 14.86 -14.88
C ARG A 426 -3.94 14.33 -14.57
N VAL A 427 -4.31 14.20 -13.27
CA VAL A 427 -5.65 13.75 -12.87
C VAL A 427 -6.77 14.63 -13.45
N ARG A 428 -6.58 15.96 -13.45
CA ARG A 428 -7.58 16.89 -14.01
C ARG A 428 -7.72 16.79 -15.52
N ALA A 429 -6.66 16.40 -16.23
CA ALA A 429 -6.64 16.29 -17.68
C ALA A 429 -7.28 14.98 -18.20
N ILE A 430 -7.47 13.96 -17.36
CA ILE A 430 -8.05 12.67 -17.76
C ILE A 430 -9.49 12.89 -18.27
N THR A 431 -9.81 12.33 -19.43
CA THR A 431 -11.10 12.44 -20.11
C THR A 431 -11.97 11.19 -19.95
N PRO A 432 -13.27 11.22 -20.26
CA PRO A 432 -14.11 10.02 -20.35
C PRO A 432 -13.58 9.00 -21.35
N GLU A 433 -12.95 9.46 -22.44
CA GLU A 433 -12.32 8.61 -23.46
C GLU A 433 -11.11 7.86 -22.89
N ASP A 434 -10.28 8.50 -22.06
CA ASP A 434 -9.16 7.85 -21.36
C ASP A 434 -9.70 6.78 -20.39
N MET A 435 -10.78 7.08 -19.66
CA MET A 435 -11.43 6.12 -18.78
C MET A 435 -11.97 4.90 -19.54
N ALA A 436 -12.51 5.13 -20.75
CA ALA A 436 -12.97 4.04 -21.63
C ALA A 436 -11.81 3.18 -22.12
N ALA A 437 -10.70 3.82 -22.47
CA ALA A 437 -9.50 3.13 -22.95
C ALA A 437 -8.93 2.21 -21.87
N VAL A 438 -8.73 2.70 -20.65
CA VAL A 438 -8.18 1.89 -19.53
C VAL A 438 -9.14 0.81 -19.06
N ALA A 439 -10.45 1.08 -19.04
CA ALA A 439 -11.46 0.06 -18.72
C ALA A 439 -11.39 -1.12 -19.70
N LYS A 440 -11.27 -0.83 -20.99
CA LYS A 440 -11.14 -1.86 -22.03
C LYS A 440 -9.81 -2.61 -21.97
N ALA A 441 -8.72 -1.89 -21.67
CA ALA A 441 -7.37 -2.44 -21.67
C ALA A 441 -7.08 -3.29 -20.42
N HIS A 442 -7.63 -2.91 -19.25
CA HIS A 442 -7.19 -3.43 -17.95
C HIS A 442 -8.27 -4.08 -17.10
N LEU A 443 -9.53 -4.14 -17.54
CA LEU A 443 -10.60 -4.85 -16.84
C LEU A 443 -11.04 -6.07 -17.64
N HIS A 444 -10.85 -7.27 -17.05
CA HIS A 444 -11.01 -8.56 -17.75
C HIS A 444 -11.95 -9.51 -17.02
N PRO A 445 -13.25 -9.22 -16.92
CA PRO A 445 -14.21 -10.10 -16.23
C PRO A 445 -14.41 -11.44 -16.93
N ASP A 446 -14.11 -11.51 -18.25
CA ASP A 446 -14.20 -12.70 -19.07
C ASP A 446 -13.16 -13.78 -18.73
N ARG A 447 -12.03 -13.39 -18.13
CA ARG A 447 -10.95 -14.31 -17.75
C ARG A 447 -10.59 -14.21 -16.24
N ALA A 448 -11.49 -13.66 -15.43
CA ALA A 448 -11.25 -13.52 -14.00
C ALA A 448 -11.26 -14.85 -13.25
N ALA A 449 -10.41 -14.98 -12.23
CA ALA A 449 -10.52 -16.00 -11.21
C ALA A 449 -11.62 -15.60 -10.23
N ILE A 450 -12.57 -16.50 -9.96
CA ILE A 450 -13.62 -16.35 -8.95
C ILE A 450 -13.26 -17.28 -7.80
N VAL A 451 -13.00 -16.73 -6.63
CA VAL A 451 -12.68 -17.51 -5.43
C VAL A 451 -13.76 -17.30 -4.39
N LEU A 452 -14.28 -18.40 -3.88
CA LEU A 452 -15.36 -18.46 -2.90
C LEU A 452 -14.89 -19.22 -1.67
N VAL A 453 -15.08 -18.66 -0.48
CA VAL A 453 -14.80 -19.38 0.77
C VAL A 453 -16.08 -19.52 1.57
N GLY A 454 -16.49 -20.76 1.85
CA GLY A 454 -17.72 -21.06 2.57
C GLY A 454 -18.14 -22.53 2.41
N PRO A 455 -19.36 -22.92 2.85
CA PRO A 455 -19.83 -24.31 2.79
C PRO A 455 -20.03 -24.77 1.35
N ALA A 456 -19.09 -25.55 0.81
CA ALA A 456 -19.08 -25.99 -0.59
C ALA A 456 -20.38 -26.71 -0.99
N LYS A 457 -20.94 -27.51 -0.09
CA LYS A 457 -22.23 -28.22 -0.32
C LYS A 457 -23.37 -27.26 -0.68
N ALA A 458 -23.38 -26.07 -0.09
CA ALA A 458 -24.44 -25.07 -0.33
C ALA A 458 -24.05 -24.10 -1.48
N ILE A 459 -22.75 -23.89 -1.72
CA ILE A 459 -22.22 -22.95 -2.72
C ILE A 459 -22.24 -23.57 -4.12
N VAL A 460 -21.69 -24.78 -4.30
CA VAL A 460 -21.49 -25.39 -5.63
C VAL A 460 -22.76 -25.46 -6.48
N PRO A 461 -23.94 -25.84 -5.95
CA PRO A 461 -25.16 -25.84 -6.76
C PRO A 461 -25.59 -24.48 -7.30
N GLN A 462 -25.18 -23.38 -6.66
CA GLN A 462 -25.49 -22.02 -7.07
C GLN A 462 -24.57 -21.54 -8.23
N LEU A 463 -23.50 -22.28 -8.56
CA LEU A 463 -22.52 -21.91 -9.58
C LEU A 463 -22.81 -22.52 -10.96
N GLU A 464 -23.91 -23.23 -11.10
CA GLU A 464 -24.32 -23.84 -12.37
C GLU A 464 -24.38 -22.81 -13.49
N GLY A 465 -23.73 -23.10 -14.62
CA GLY A 465 -23.66 -22.23 -15.80
C GLY A 465 -22.61 -21.10 -15.73
N LEU A 466 -21.85 -20.95 -14.63
CA LEU A 466 -20.80 -19.91 -14.52
C LEU A 466 -19.42 -20.40 -14.98
N GLY A 467 -19.19 -21.69 -15.06
CA GLY A 467 -17.91 -22.31 -15.46
C GLY A 467 -17.57 -23.55 -14.64
N ASP A 468 -16.37 -24.09 -14.88
CA ASP A 468 -15.88 -25.26 -14.15
C ASP A 468 -15.48 -24.88 -12.71
N VAL A 469 -15.96 -25.68 -11.75
CA VAL A 469 -15.74 -25.45 -10.33
C VAL A 469 -14.75 -26.45 -9.76
N VAL A 470 -13.70 -25.94 -9.11
CA VAL A 470 -12.73 -26.74 -8.37
C VAL A 470 -12.94 -26.51 -6.87
N VAL A 471 -13.21 -27.59 -6.11
CA VAL A 471 -13.33 -27.51 -4.65
C VAL A 471 -12.01 -27.90 -4.00
N VAL A 472 -11.53 -27.04 -3.09
CA VAL A 472 -10.27 -27.24 -2.36
C VAL A 472 -10.50 -27.18 -0.85
N LYS A 473 -9.60 -27.78 -0.09
CA LYS A 473 -9.53 -27.62 1.38
C LYS A 473 -8.74 -26.36 1.75
N PRO A 474 -8.98 -25.81 2.95
CA PRO A 474 -8.24 -24.66 3.50
C PRO A 474 -6.73 -24.86 3.59
#